data_afa62f1bac84ed6f71b32def42cfc0bb
#
_entry.id   afa62f1bac84ed6f71b32def42cfc0bb
#
_cell.length_a   1.000
_cell.length_b   1.000
_cell.length_c   1.000
_cell.angle_alpha   90.00
_cell.angle_beta   90.00
_cell.angle_gamma   90.00
#
_symmetry.space_group_name_H-M   'P 1'
#
loop_
_entity.id
_entity.type
_entity.pdbx_description
1 polymer ?
#
loop_
_entity_poly.entity_id
_entity_poly.type
_entity_poly.pdbx_seq_one_letter_code
_entity_poly.pdbx_strand_id
1 'polypeptide(L)'
;MTKDPYGGWMFDLVEREALTDILKDKFDSKQIDTFLIWLEYICYQMKIWQKLPSFQEVEGYAEPILNSIKKTTDFLRLLEKEKLAKGIPFGFPNFIGSDREKHLFAGGKVVSTLDNRHHNSNHVLNIIQTAKTAIPLLEELQSQFERQLREWKGEPVKPTADSHSFVFDIAKRYFEIFHIMPTTTKKGTFDKVVCIALKSVNLPFEYPERKVRAAVKKLKATIAT
;
A
#
# COMPACT_ATOMS: atom_id res chain seq x y z
N MET A 1 -23.45 -19.31 -6.47
CA MET A 1 -22.19 -18.78 -5.95
C MET A 1 -21.78 -17.62 -6.86
N THR A 2 -22.15 -16.42 -6.50
CA THR A 2 -21.66 -15.22 -7.18
C THR A 2 -20.22 -15.00 -6.72
N LYS A 3 -19.29 -15.15 -7.65
CA LYS A 3 -17.88 -14.77 -7.40
C LYS A 3 -17.87 -13.30 -7.06
N ASP A 4 -17.31 -12.99 -5.89
CA ASP A 4 -16.99 -11.63 -5.48
C ASP A 4 -16.19 -10.94 -6.59
N PRO A 5 -16.62 -9.77 -7.10
CA PRO A 5 -15.86 -9.01 -8.09
C PRO A 5 -14.49 -8.56 -7.56
N TYR A 6 -14.23 -8.68 -6.26
CA TYR A 6 -12.99 -8.26 -5.59
C TYR A 6 -12.19 -9.40 -4.95
N GLY A 7 -12.60 -10.67 -5.14
CA GLY A 7 -11.77 -11.85 -4.85
C GLY A 7 -11.76 -12.39 -3.41
N GLY A 8 -12.67 -11.99 -2.54
CA GLY A 8 -12.70 -12.56 -1.19
C GLY A 8 -13.99 -12.27 -0.42
N TRP A 9 -14.64 -13.30 0.07
CA TRP A 9 -15.79 -13.20 0.94
C TRP A 9 -15.39 -12.72 2.32
N MET A 10 -16.17 -11.80 2.86
CA MET A 10 -15.96 -11.25 4.20
C MET A 10 -16.83 -11.92 5.24
N PHE A 11 -18.04 -12.28 4.86
CA PHE A 11 -18.94 -13.04 5.71
C PHE A 11 -19.03 -14.48 5.21
N ASP A 12 -18.96 -15.44 6.11
CA ASP A 12 -19.34 -16.78 5.78
C ASP A 12 -20.88 -16.87 5.58
N LEU A 13 -21.36 -18.01 5.07
CA LEU A 13 -22.79 -18.20 4.82
C LEU A 13 -23.61 -18.02 6.09
N VAL A 14 -23.10 -18.47 7.23
CA VAL A 14 -23.79 -18.39 8.52
C VAL A 14 -23.91 -16.94 9.00
N GLU A 15 -22.85 -16.15 8.84
CA GLU A 15 -22.85 -14.73 9.19
C GLU A 15 -23.80 -13.94 8.28
N ARG A 16 -23.83 -14.24 6.98
CA ARG A 16 -24.72 -13.60 6.01
C ARG A 16 -26.18 -13.95 6.27
N GLU A 17 -26.48 -15.21 6.52
CA GLU A 17 -27.81 -15.66 6.91
C GLU A 17 -28.27 -14.99 8.21
N ALA A 18 -27.38 -14.95 9.23
CA ALA A 18 -27.69 -14.28 10.49
C ALA A 18 -27.97 -12.78 10.32
N LEU A 19 -27.21 -12.08 9.46
CA LEU A 19 -27.47 -10.67 9.15
C LEU A 19 -28.80 -10.49 8.42
N THR A 20 -29.11 -11.37 7.46
CA THR A 20 -30.38 -11.37 6.74
C THR A 20 -31.56 -11.59 7.69
N ASP A 21 -31.42 -12.57 8.57
CA ASP A 21 -32.50 -12.88 9.58
C ASP A 21 -32.75 -11.72 10.56
N ILE A 22 -31.68 -11.00 10.92
CA ILE A 22 -31.77 -9.81 11.79
C ILE A 22 -32.55 -8.67 11.09
N LEU A 23 -32.48 -8.57 9.77
CA LEU A 23 -32.99 -7.45 8.99
C LEU A 23 -34.34 -7.74 8.31
N LYS A 24 -34.65 -8.99 7.95
CA LYS A 24 -35.78 -9.39 7.11
C LYS A 24 -37.16 -8.97 7.65
N ASP A 25 -37.33 -8.90 8.98
CA ASP A 25 -38.59 -8.53 9.59
C ASP A 25 -38.90 -7.02 9.51
N LYS A 26 -37.92 -6.21 9.09
CA LYS A 26 -38.04 -4.75 9.10
C LYS A 26 -37.81 -4.10 7.74
N PHE A 27 -37.14 -4.77 6.83
CA PHE A 27 -36.70 -4.18 5.57
C PHE A 27 -36.99 -5.13 4.40
N ASP A 28 -37.10 -4.56 3.21
CA ASP A 28 -37.27 -5.36 2.01
C ASP A 28 -35.92 -6.03 1.57
N SER A 29 -36.03 -7.11 0.80
CA SER A 29 -34.92 -7.92 0.40
C SER A 29 -33.87 -7.13 -0.41
N LYS A 30 -34.28 -6.20 -1.27
CA LYS A 30 -33.41 -5.39 -2.11
C LYS A 30 -32.58 -4.42 -1.27
N GLN A 31 -33.18 -3.80 -0.27
CA GLN A 31 -32.47 -2.93 0.67
C GLN A 31 -31.45 -3.73 1.48
N ILE A 32 -31.84 -4.93 1.95
CA ILE A 32 -30.98 -5.83 2.70
C ILE A 32 -29.77 -6.23 1.83
N ASP A 33 -29.99 -6.70 0.61
CA ASP A 33 -28.91 -7.10 -0.29
C ASP A 33 -27.96 -5.94 -0.57
N THR A 34 -28.49 -4.75 -0.84
CA THR A 34 -27.68 -3.54 -1.06
C THR A 34 -26.82 -3.20 0.16
N PHE A 35 -27.39 -3.32 1.35
CA PHE A 35 -26.68 -3.06 2.60
C PHE A 35 -25.61 -4.12 2.88
N LEU A 36 -25.91 -5.40 2.69
CA LEU A 36 -24.97 -6.49 2.93
C LEU A 36 -23.78 -6.44 1.96
N ILE A 37 -23.98 -6.16 0.68
CA ILE A 37 -22.90 -5.99 -0.30
C ILE A 37 -21.97 -4.86 0.13
N TRP A 38 -22.54 -3.73 0.57
CA TRP A 38 -21.73 -2.62 1.05
C TRP A 38 -21.02 -2.96 2.37
N LEU A 39 -21.68 -3.65 3.29
CA LEU A 39 -21.10 -4.03 4.57
C LEU A 39 -19.92 -5.02 4.38
N GLU A 40 -20.05 -5.97 3.47
CA GLU A 40 -18.95 -6.84 3.06
C GLU A 40 -17.78 -6.06 2.51
N TYR A 41 -18.04 -5.09 1.64
CA TYR A 41 -16.99 -4.24 1.07
C TYR A 41 -16.24 -3.44 2.15
N ILE A 42 -16.93 -2.77 3.07
CA ILE A 42 -16.27 -1.97 4.10
C ILE A 42 -15.49 -2.86 5.10
N CYS A 43 -16.00 -4.04 5.42
CA CYS A 43 -15.27 -5.03 6.21
C CYS A 43 -14.00 -5.51 5.50
N TYR A 44 -14.04 -5.75 4.20
CA TYR A 44 -12.88 -6.10 3.39
C TYR A 44 -11.84 -4.98 3.40
N GLN A 45 -12.24 -3.74 3.16
CA GLN A 45 -11.36 -2.58 3.24
C GLN A 45 -10.70 -2.47 4.62
N MET A 46 -11.45 -2.68 5.68
CA MET A 46 -10.93 -2.64 7.05
C MET A 46 -9.85 -3.71 7.29
N LYS A 47 -10.04 -4.93 6.77
CA LYS A 47 -9.02 -6.00 6.86
C LYS A 47 -7.76 -5.70 6.05
N ILE A 48 -7.91 -5.09 4.88
CA ILE A 48 -6.75 -4.62 4.09
C ILE A 48 -6.00 -3.57 4.90
N TRP A 49 -6.68 -2.56 5.41
CA TRP A 49 -6.06 -1.48 6.19
C TRP A 49 -5.34 -1.97 7.44
N GLN A 50 -5.87 -3.00 8.11
CA GLN A 50 -5.19 -3.63 9.25
C GLN A 50 -3.86 -4.29 8.87
N LYS A 51 -3.73 -4.75 7.63
CA LYS A 51 -2.52 -5.39 7.10
C LYS A 51 -1.51 -4.41 6.51
N LEU A 52 -1.93 -3.18 6.23
CA LEU A 52 -1.01 -2.18 5.72
C LEU A 52 0.06 -1.86 6.79
N PRO A 53 1.32 -1.72 6.38
CA PRO A 53 2.39 -1.34 7.31
C PRO A 53 2.12 0.04 7.90
N SER A 54 2.58 0.27 9.12
CA SER A 54 2.55 1.60 9.73
C SER A 54 3.49 2.56 8.98
N PHE A 55 3.29 3.88 9.17
CA PHE A 55 4.21 4.85 8.58
C PHE A 55 5.65 4.60 9.01
N GLN A 56 5.88 4.31 10.28
CA GLN A 56 7.22 4.01 10.79
C GLN A 56 7.85 2.79 10.11
N GLU A 57 7.04 1.74 9.85
CA GLU A 57 7.50 0.58 9.08
C GLU A 57 7.82 0.96 7.64
N VAL A 58 6.95 1.74 6.98
CA VAL A 58 7.19 2.22 5.60
C VAL A 58 8.40 3.14 5.54
N GLU A 59 8.54 4.08 6.48
CA GLU A 59 9.69 4.99 6.58
C GLU A 59 10.98 4.20 6.79
N GLY A 60 10.95 3.18 7.65
CA GLY A 60 12.09 2.29 7.89
C GLY A 60 12.54 1.51 6.65
N TYR A 61 11.63 1.17 5.74
CA TYR A 61 11.98 0.55 4.45
C TYR A 61 12.34 1.57 3.37
N ALA A 62 11.69 2.71 3.35
CA ALA A 62 11.87 3.72 2.32
C ALA A 62 13.21 4.44 2.44
N GLU A 63 13.69 4.71 3.64
CA GLU A 63 14.95 5.42 3.87
C GLU A 63 16.18 4.69 3.28
N PRO A 64 16.40 3.39 3.52
CA PRO A 64 17.46 2.64 2.87
C PRO A 64 17.34 2.63 1.34
N ILE A 65 16.13 2.56 0.78
CA ILE A 65 15.88 2.59 -0.66
C ILE A 65 16.30 3.95 -1.23
N LEU A 66 15.83 5.05 -0.62
CA LEU A 66 16.19 6.41 -1.03
C LEU A 66 17.70 6.64 -0.98
N ASN A 67 18.37 6.18 0.08
CA ASN A 67 19.80 6.26 0.22
C ASN A 67 20.54 5.46 -0.87
N SER A 68 20.00 4.30 -1.25
CA SER A 68 20.55 3.48 -2.33
C SER A 68 20.37 4.16 -3.69
N ILE A 69 19.20 4.72 -3.97
CA ILE A 69 18.93 5.48 -5.20
C ILE A 69 19.92 6.66 -5.30
N LYS A 70 20.05 7.44 -4.22
CA LYS A 70 20.96 8.59 -4.17
C LYS A 70 22.42 8.19 -4.45
N LYS A 71 22.92 7.17 -3.75
CA LYS A 71 24.30 6.67 -3.96
C LYS A 71 24.50 6.19 -5.39
N THR A 72 23.53 5.49 -5.96
CA THR A 72 23.58 5.02 -7.34
C THR A 72 23.60 6.19 -8.32
N THR A 73 22.76 7.19 -8.13
CA THR A 73 22.72 8.39 -8.95
C THR A 73 24.03 9.16 -8.88
N ASP A 74 24.60 9.35 -7.71
CA ASP A 74 25.89 10.02 -7.52
C ASP A 74 27.01 9.26 -8.20
N PHE A 75 27.02 7.93 -8.10
CA PHE A 75 28.00 7.08 -8.80
C PHE A 75 27.86 7.20 -10.32
N LEU A 76 26.65 7.16 -10.86
CA LEU A 76 26.40 7.33 -12.30
C LEU A 76 26.81 8.71 -12.80
N ARG A 77 26.59 9.77 -12.03
CA ARG A 77 27.08 11.13 -12.34
C ARG A 77 28.59 11.22 -12.37
N LEU A 78 29.29 10.47 -11.49
CA LEU A 78 30.73 10.39 -11.55
C LEU A 78 31.22 9.67 -12.81
N LEU A 79 30.54 8.61 -13.23
CA LEU A 79 30.80 7.93 -14.50
C LEU A 79 30.59 8.84 -15.72
N GLU A 80 29.52 9.64 -15.70
CA GLU A 80 29.22 10.57 -16.78
C GLU A 80 30.29 11.63 -16.98
N LYS A 81 30.93 12.09 -15.91
CA LYS A 81 32.01 13.12 -15.96
C LYS A 81 33.30 12.67 -16.62
N GLU A 82 33.32 11.58 -17.37
CA GLU A 82 34.46 11.04 -18.11
C GLU A 82 35.78 10.90 -17.33
N LYS A 83 36.01 11.69 -16.29
CA LYS A 83 37.23 11.66 -15.46
C LYS A 83 37.41 10.32 -14.76
N LEU A 84 36.32 9.67 -14.39
CA LEU A 84 36.33 8.33 -13.81
C LEU A 84 36.40 7.25 -14.90
N ALA A 85 35.74 7.47 -16.04
CA ALA A 85 35.76 6.52 -17.15
C ALA A 85 37.23 6.34 -17.69
N LYS A 86 38.04 7.40 -17.64
CA LYS A 86 39.47 7.35 -17.99
C LYS A 86 40.34 6.81 -16.85
N GLY A 87 39.86 6.82 -15.62
CA GLY A 87 40.64 6.44 -14.43
C GLY A 87 40.03 5.31 -13.62
N ILE A 88 38.96 4.67 -14.10
CA ILE A 88 38.53 3.41 -13.49
C ILE A 88 39.71 2.46 -13.66
N PRO A 89 40.49 2.19 -12.58
CA PRO A 89 41.38 1.07 -12.64
C PRO A 89 40.44 -0.10 -12.93
N PHE A 90 40.66 -0.71 -14.08
CA PHE A 90 39.88 -1.85 -14.56
C PHE A 90 39.95 -3.01 -13.56
N GLY A 91 39.35 -2.84 -12.42
CA GLY A 91 39.31 -3.77 -11.32
C GLY A 91 37.87 -4.19 -10.96
N PHE A 92 36.94 -4.06 -11.90
CA PHE A 92 35.64 -4.78 -11.84
C PHE A 92 35.75 -6.05 -12.71
N PRO A 93 36.40 -7.11 -12.20
CA PRO A 93 36.70 -8.28 -13.03
C PRO A 93 35.45 -9.11 -13.36
N ASN A 94 34.28 -8.84 -12.77
CA ASN A 94 33.17 -9.76 -12.84
C ASN A 94 31.87 -9.18 -13.42
N PHE A 95 31.85 -7.93 -13.88
CA PHE A 95 30.61 -7.34 -14.38
C PHE A 95 30.48 -7.23 -15.89
N ILE A 96 31.56 -7.33 -16.61
CA ILE A 96 31.57 -7.17 -18.07
C ILE A 96 32.56 -8.18 -18.65
N GLY A 97 32.05 -9.21 -19.27
CA GLY A 97 32.90 -9.99 -20.13
C GLY A 97 32.60 -11.47 -20.14
N SER A 98 32.51 -11.98 -21.34
CA SER A 98 32.60 -13.41 -21.60
C SER A 98 33.97 -13.96 -21.09
N ASP A 99 34.03 -15.25 -20.87
CA ASP A 99 35.27 -15.94 -20.42
C ASP A 99 36.55 -15.64 -21.22
N ARG A 100 36.44 -15.01 -22.37
CA ARG A 100 37.56 -14.60 -23.22
C ARG A 100 38.31 -13.34 -22.73
N GLU A 101 37.72 -12.51 -21.87
CA GLU A 101 38.31 -11.27 -21.36
C GLU A 101 39.05 -11.43 -20.03
N LYS A 102 39.06 -12.63 -19.44
CA LYS A 102 39.70 -12.91 -18.15
C LYS A 102 41.21 -12.70 -18.11
N HIS A 103 41.84 -12.55 -19.25
CA HIS A 103 43.28 -12.41 -19.35
C HIS A 103 43.82 -10.97 -19.31
N LEU A 104 42.94 -9.99 -19.23
CA LEU A 104 43.32 -8.59 -19.42
C LEU A 104 43.87 -7.89 -18.18
N PHE A 105 43.73 -8.47 -16.96
CA PHE A 105 44.07 -7.77 -15.73
C PHE A 105 44.78 -8.65 -14.70
N ALA A 106 46.06 -8.84 -14.91
CA ALA A 106 46.94 -9.37 -13.89
C ALA A 106 47.87 -8.25 -13.37
N GLY A 107 47.79 -7.97 -12.07
CA GLY A 107 48.74 -7.07 -11.41
C GLY A 107 48.57 -5.57 -11.72
N GLY A 108 47.37 -5.11 -12.06
CA GLY A 108 47.08 -3.67 -12.29
C GLY A 108 47.66 -3.11 -13.60
N LYS A 109 48.19 -3.93 -14.47
CA LYS A 109 48.62 -3.53 -15.81
C LYS A 109 47.70 -4.07 -16.88
N VAL A 110 47.28 -3.19 -17.79
CA VAL A 110 46.52 -3.57 -18.96
C VAL A 110 47.44 -4.36 -19.90
N VAL A 111 47.20 -5.66 -20.01
CA VAL A 111 47.88 -6.51 -20.99
C VAL A 111 46.91 -6.72 -22.16
N SER A 112 46.71 -5.69 -22.97
CA SER A 112 45.88 -5.80 -24.16
C SER A 112 46.68 -5.70 -25.43
N THR A 113 46.38 -6.55 -26.38
CA THR A 113 46.82 -6.38 -27.77
C THR A 113 46.02 -5.24 -28.41
N LEU A 114 46.54 -4.66 -29.48
CA LEU A 114 46.00 -3.47 -30.15
C LEU A 114 44.49 -3.59 -30.54
N ASP A 115 43.99 -4.81 -30.79
CA ASP A 115 42.60 -5.05 -31.18
C ASP A 115 41.59 -4.81 -30.06
N ASN A 116 41.99 -4.88 -28.81
CA ASN A 116 41.08 -4.68 -27.67
C ASN A 116 40.82 -3.20 -27.32
N ARG A 117 41.61 -2.27 -27.85
CA ARG A 117 41.45 -0.83 -27.56
C ARG A 117 40.11 -0.27 -28.12
N HIS A 118 39.68 -0.75 -29.26
CA HIS A 118 38.39 -0.33 -29.85
C HIS A 118 37.21 -0.93 -29.11
N HIS A 119 37.34 -2.16 -28.61
CA HIS A 119 36.27 -2.82 -27.85
C HIS A 119 36.03 -2.13 -26.50
N ASN A 120 37.11 -1.80 -25.79
CA ASN A 120 37.01 -1.09 -24.51
C ASN A 120 36.41 0.32 -24.64
N SER A 121 36.70 1.04 -25.74
CA SER A 121 36.14 2.36 -26.00
C SER A 121 34.59 2.30 -26.17
N ASN A 122 34.07 1.30 -26.88
CA ASN A 122 32.65 1.12 -27.07
C ASN A 122 31.94 0.73 -25.78
N HIS A 123 32.55 -0.09 -24.94
CA HIS A 123 31.97 -0.45 -23.63
C HIS A 123 31.89 0.75 -22.69
N VAL A 124 32.92 1.57 -22.60
CA VAL A 124 32.94 2.80 -21.81
C VAL A 124 31.90 3.79 -22.32
N LEU A 125 31.74 3.97 -23.62
CA LEU A 125 30.72 4.82 -24.23
C LEU A 125 29.31 4.30 -23.91
N ASN A 126 29.08 2.99 -23.97
CA ASN A 126 27.81 2.38 -23.62
C ASN A 126 27.48 2.58 -22.14
N ILE A 127 28.44 2.45 -21.22
CA ILE A 127 28.24 2.70 -19.79
C ILE A 127 27.85 4.17 -19.56
N ILE A 128 28.59 5.11 -20.18
CA ILE A 128 28.30 6.54 -20.08
C ILE A 128 26.89 6.84 -20.64
N GLN A 129 26.55 6.28 -21.77
CA GLN A 129 25.23 6.48 -22.38
C GLN A 129 24.12 5.89 -21.51
N THR A 130 24.34 4.69 -20.95
CA THR A 130 23.41 4.07 -20.00
C THR A 130 23.24 4.94 -18.74
N ALA A 131 24.34 5.49 -18.20
CA ALA A 131 24.30 6.39 -17.06
C ALA A 131 23.46 7.64 -17.37
N LYS A 132 23.69 8.29 -18.53
CA LYS A 132 22.92 9.45 -18.98
C LYS A 132 21.43 9.18 -19.06
N THR A 133 21.02 7.99 -19.44
CA THR A 133 19.62 7.59 -19.52
C THR A 133 19.03 7.23 -18.15
N ALA A 134 19.82 6.59 -17.29
CA ALA A 134 19.36 6.11 -15.99
C ALA A 134 19.25 7.24 -14.94
N ILE A 135 20.12 8.24 -14.96
CA ILE A 135 20.12 9.34 -13.98
C ILE A 135 18.75 10.04 -13.89
N PRO A 136 18.14 10.54 -14.99
CA PRO A 136 16.85 11.21 -14.90
C PRO A 136 15.73 10.32 -14.34
N LEU A 137 15.76 9.02 -14.65
CA LEU A 137 14.77 8.06 -14.15
C LEU A 137 14.93 7.84 -12.64
N LEU A 138 16.16 7.74 -12.15
CA LEU A 138 16.42 7.59 -10.72
C LEU A 138 16.07 8.86 -9.93
N GLU A 139 16.33 10.03 -10.48
CA GLU A 139 15.98 11.33 -9.89
C GLU A 139 14.44 11.49 -9.81
N GLU A 140 13.71 11.12 -10.87
CA GLU A 140 12.26 11.12 -10.88
C GLU A 140 11.72 10.13 -9.84
N LEU A 141 12.23 8.92 -9.80
CA LEU A 141 11.84 7.92 -8.81
C LEU A 141 12.10 8.41 -7.39
N GLN A 142 13.26 8.99 -7.11
CA GLN A 142 13.57 9.59 -5.81
C GLN A 142 12.56 10.68 -5.45
N SER A 143 12.29 11.60 -6.38
CA SER A 143 11.34 12.70 -6.19
C SER A 143 9.93 12.20 -5.87
N GLN A 144 9.47 11.16 -6.57
CA GLN A 144 8.15 10.55 -6.33
C GLN A 144 8.09 9.91 -4.95
N PHE A 145 9.11 9.14 -4.55
CA PHE A 145 9.17 8.55 -3.21
C PHE A 145 9.18 9.60 -2.10
N GLU A 146 10.01 10.64 -2.23
CA GLU A 146 10.08 11.72 -1.25
C GLU A 146 8.77 12.50 -1.14
N ARG A 147 8.06 12.70 -2.27
CA ARG A 147 6.75 13.33 -2.27
C ARG A 147 5.72 12.48 -1.54
N GLN A 148 5.65 11.19 -1.85
CA GLN A 148 4.72 10.28 -1.19
C GLN A 148 5.00 10.16 0.31
N LEU A 149 6.26 10.10 0.72
CA LEU A 149 6.61 10.09 2.15
C LEU A 149 6.20 11.39 2.85
N ARG A 150 6.33 12.57 2.20
CA ARG A 150 5.85 13.84 2.76
C ARG A 150 4.34 13.88 2.89
N GLU A 151 3.62 13.42 1.87
CA GLU A 151 2.16 13.33 1.89
C GLU A 151 1.69 12.39 3.01
N TRP A 152 2.34 11.26 3.18
CA TRP A 152 2.02 10.32 4.25
C TRP A 152 2.40 10.81 5.65
N LYS A 153 3.41 11.63 5.80
CA LYS A 153 3.84 12.16 7.11
C LYS A 153 2.81 13.12 7.74
N GLY A 154 1.95 13.69 6.94
CA GLY A 154 0.85 14.55 7.38
C GLY A 154 -0.46 13.81 7.65
N GLU A 155 -0.59 12.58 7.17
CA GLU A 155 -1.79 11.78 7.32
C GLU A 155 -1.61 10.73 8.43
N PRO A 156 -2.64 10.46 9.25
CA PRO A 156 -2.62 9.29 10.12
C PRO A 156 -2.57 8.05 9.21
N VAL A 157 -1.40 7.49 9.06
CA VAL A 157 -1.05 6.40 8.13
C VAL A 157 -1.74 5.07 8.40
N LYS A 158 -2.26 4.91 9.54
CA LYS A 158 -3.43 4.08 9.76
C LYS A 158 -4.57 5.06 9.99
N PRO A 159 -5.60 5.10 9.15
CA PRO A 159 -6.90 5.30 9.72
C PRO A 159 -6.86 4.26 10.83
N THR A 160 -6.68 4.72 12.05
CA THR A 160 -6.73 3.86 13.21
C THR A 160 -7.91 3.00 12.87
N ALA A 161 -7.72 1.67 12.80
CA ALA A 161 -8.84 0.76 12.62
C ALA A 161 -9.75 1.01 13.84
N ASP A 162 -10.18 2.28 13.93
CA ASP A 162 -10.92 2.84 15.02
C ASP A 162 -12.30 2.30 14.85
N SER A 163 -12.57 1.37 15.71
CA SER A 163 -13.89 0.77 15.80
C SER A 163 -15.02 1.82 15.91
N HIS A 164 -14.74 3.06 16.34
CA HIS A 164 -15.68 4.15 16.39
C HIS A 164 -16.01 4.72 15.01
N SER A 165 -15.00 4.99 14.20
CA SER A 165 -15.16 5.45 12.81
C SER A 165 -15.85 4.38 11.97
N PHE A 166 -15.44 3.12 12.10
CA PHE A 166 -16.05 2.01 11.41
C PHE A 166 -17.55 1.84 11.75
N VAL A 167 -17.91 1.92 13.06
CA VAL A 167 -19.31 1.85 13.48
C VAL A 167 -20.09 3.08 13.01
N PHE A 168 -19.45 4.24 12.93
CA PHE A 168 -20.10 5.44 12.40
C PHE A 168 -20.44 5.29 10.90
N ASP A 169 -19.54 4.74 10.09
CA ASP A 169 -19.77 4.50 8.67
C ASP A 169 -20.90 3.49 8.46
N ILE A 170 -20.95 2.43 9.28
CA ILE A 170 -22.08 1.49 9.27
C ILE A 170 -23.39 2.21 9.64
N ALA A 171 -23.39 3.06 10.67
CA ALA A 171 -24.58 3.80 11.08
C ALA A 171 -25.09 4.76 9.99
N LYS A 172 -24.16 5.46 9.33
CA LYS A 172 -24.47 6.37 8.23
C LYS A 172 -25.10 5.60 7.06
N ARG A 173 -24.47 4.51 6.64
CA ARG A 173 -24.95 3.71 5.51
C ARG A 173 -26.26 3.00 5.80
N TYR A 174 -26.44 2.54 7.03
CA TYR A 174 -27.70 1.98 7.50
C TYR A 174 -28.83 3.00 7.34
N PHE A 175 -28.62 4.24 7.78
CA PHE A 175 -29.59 5.33 7.62
C PHE A 175 -29.86 5.66 6.14
N GLU A 176 -28.82 5.75 5.31
CA GLU A 176 -28.95 6.07 3.89
C GLU A 176 -29.77 5.02 3.12
N ILE A 177 -29.63 3.75 3.44
CA ILE A 177 -30.32 2.66 2.70
C ILE A 177 -31.71 2.42 3.27
N PHE A 178 -31.86 2.38 4.59
CA PHE A 178 -33.11 2.02 5.22
C PHE A 178 -33.99 3.22 5.58
N HIS A 179 -33.47 4.44 5.50
CA HIS A 179 -34.13 5.70 5.86
C HIS A 179 -34.67 5.71 7.31
N ILE A 180 -34.09 4.85 8.16
CA ILE A 180 -34.47 4.73 9.57
C ILE A 180 -33.22 4.95 10.42
N MET A 181 -33.33 5.84 11.42
CA MET A 181 -32.26 6.09 12.36
C MET A 181 -31.88 4.82 13.12
N PRO A 182 -30.61 4.42 13.13
CA PRO A 182 -30.16 3.28 13.91
C PRO A 182 -30.50 3.46 15.39
N THR A 183 -31.00 2.41 16.02
CA THR A 183 -31.38 2.44 17.44
C THR A 183 -30.16 2.16 18.32
N THR A 184 -30.15 2.78 19.51
CA THR A 184 -29.10 2.54 20.52
C THR A 184 -29.51 1.48 21.53
N THR A 185 -30.56 0.72 21.24
CA THR A 185 -31.09 -0.32 22.13
C THR A 185 -30.10 -1.48 22.20
N LYS A 186 -29.74 -1.85 23.41
CA LYS A 186 -28.87 -3.02 23.67
C LYS A 186 -29.51 -4.28 23.08
N LYS A 187 -28.73 -5.07 22.36
CA LYS A 187 -29.19 -6.25 21.60
C LYS A 187 -30.28 -5.95 20.56
N GLY A 188 -30.44 -4.68 20.19
CA GLY A 188 -31.34 -4.29 19.10
C GLY A 188 -30.79 -4.70 17.72
N THR A 189 -31.60 -4.54 16.67
CA THR A 189 -31.22 -4.90 15.29
C THR A 189 -29.87 -4.31 14.88
N PHE A 190 -29.67 -3.01 15.04
CA PHE A 190 -28.43 -2.34 14.66
C PHE A 190 -27.23 -2.78 15.51
N ASP A 191 -27.41 -2.97 16.82
CA ASP A 191 -26.37 -3.45 17.73
C ASP A 191 -25.87 -4.85 17.32
N LYS A 192 -26.79 -5.76 16.93
CA LYS A 192 -26.43 -7.09 16.44
C LYS A 192 -25.65 -7.04 15.12
N VAL A 193 -26.07 -6.18 14.18
CA VAL A 193 -25.33 -5.97 12.91
C VAL A 193 -23.91 -5.49 13.18
N VAL A 194 -23.73 -4.50 14.06
CA VAL A 194 -22.42 -3.97 14.44
C VAL A 194 -21.57 -5.05 15.12
N CYS A 195 -22.16 -5.87 15.99
CA CYS A 195 -21.42 -6.98 16.63
C CYS A 195 -20.86 -7.96 15.61
N ILE A 196 -21.66 -8.39 14.62
CA ILE A 196 -21.20 -9.30 13.57
C ILE A 196 -20.10 -8.65 12.74
N ALA A 197 -20.29 -7.40 12.31
CA ALA A 197 -19.31 -6.67 11.52
C ALA A 197 -17.98 -6.48 12.26
N LEU A 198 -17.99 -6.07 13.52
CA LEU A 198 -16.78 -5.93 14.34
C LEU A 198 -16.04 -7.26 14.51
N LYS A 199 -16.80 -8.33 14.77
CA LYS A 199 -16.24 -9.69 14.91
C LYS A 199 -15.58 -10.15 13.62
N SER A 200 -16.23 -9.96 12.47
CA SER A 200 -15.70 -10.39 11.18
C SER A 200 -14.37 -9.70 10.82
N VAL A 201 -14.14 -8.48 11.28
CA VAL A 201 -12.89 -7.74 11.06
C VAL A 201 -11.90 -7.80 12.22
N ASN A 202 -12.13 -8.67 13.21
CA ASN A 202 -11.29 -8.82 14.39
C ASN A 202 -11.06 -7.52 15.18
N LEU A 203 -12.04 -6.62 15.19
CA LEU A 203 -12.01 -5.42 16.00
C LEU A 203 -12.59 -5.67 17.40
N PRO A 204 -12.13 -4.96 18.44
CA PRO A 204 -12.66 -5.10 19.79
C PRO A 204 -14.17 -4.80 19.81
N PHE A 205 -14.97 -5.77 20.21
CA PHE A 205 -16.43 -5.67 20.30
C PHE A 205 -16.96 -5.70 21.75
N GLU A 206 -16.07 -5.58 22.71
CA GLU A 206 -16.37 -5.77 24.14
C GLU A 206 -17.37 -4.77 24.73
N TYR A 207 -17.76 -3.76 24.07
CA TYR A 207 -18.82 -2.83 24.51
C TYR A 207 -19.42 -2.12 23.28
N PRO A 208 -20.05 -2.87 22.35
CA PRO A 208 -20.59 -2.29 21.12
C PRO A 208 -21.59 -1.18 21.38
N GLU A 209 -22.33 -1.24 22.47
CA GLU A 209 -23.34 -0.26 22.85
C GLU A 209 -22.76 1.16 23.00
N ARG A 210 -21.56 1.31 23.57
CA ARG A 210 -20.89 2.62 23.69
C ARG A 210 -20.53 3.19 22.32
N LYS A 211 -20.02 2.34 21.43
CA LYS A 211 -19.65 2.70 20.07
C LYS A 211 -20.88 3.04 19.24
N VAL A 212 -21.93 2.24 19.35
CA VAL A 212 -23.23 2.46 18.71
C VAL A 212 -23.83 3.80 19.16
N ARG A 213 -23.84 4.08 20.47
CA ARG A 213 -24.36 5.37 21.00
C ARG A 213 -23.56 6.56 20.46
N ALA A 214 -22.24 6.47 20.46
CA ALA A 214 -21.38 7.51 19.94
C ALA A 214 -21.61 7.76 18.44
N ALA A 215 -21.68 6.69 17.65
CA ALA A 215 -21.95 6.75 16.21
C ALA A 215 -23.32 7.37 15.90
N VAL A 216 -24.37 6.94 16.58
CA VAL A 216 -25.73 7.47 16.39
C VAL A 216 -25.82 8.94 16.83
N LYS A 217 -25.16 9.32 17.92
CA LYS A 217 -25.09 10.73 18.35
C LYS A 217 -24.41 11.60 17.30
N LYS A 218 -23.26 11.14 16.78
CA LYS A 218 -22.52 11.83 15.71
C LYS A 218 -23.36 11.95 14.43
N LEU A 219 -24.02 10.86 14.02
CA LEU A 219 -24.89 10.85 12.85
C LEU A 219 -26.04 11.87 12.97
N LYS A 220 -26.72 11.92 14.13
CA LYS A 220 -27.76 12.93 14.39
C LYS A 220 -27.25 14.37 14.25
N ALA A 221 -26.05 14.64 14.76
CA ALA A 221 -25.44 15.95 14.64
C ALA A 221 -25.13 16.31 13.17
N THR A 222 -24.66 15.33 12.38
CA THR A 222 -24.32 15.53 10.96
C THR A 222 -25.57 15.77 10.08
N ILE A 223 -26.73 15.20 10.45
CA ILE A 223 -27.98 15.38 9.67
C ILE A 223 -28.69 16.68 10.03
N ALA A 224 -28.45 17.23 11.23
CA ALA A 224 -29.07 18.46 11.70
C ALA A 224 -28.37 19.74 11.17
N THR A 225 -27.20 19.60 10.55
CA THR A 225 -26.42 20.65 9.87
C THR A 225 -26.70 20.65 8.40
#